data_e6344b1a596566127d675385773a04c6
#
_entry.id   e6344b1a596566127d675385773a04c6
#
_cell.length_a   1.000
_cell.length_b   1.000
_cell.length_c   1.000
_cell.angle_alpha   90.00
_cell.angle_beta   90.00
_cell.angle_gamma   90.00
#
_symmetry.space_group_name_H-M   'P 1'
#
loop_
_entity.id
_entity.type
_entity.pdbx_description
1 polymer ?
#
loop_
_entity_poly.entity_id
_entity_poly.type
_entity_poly.pdbx_seq_one_letter_code
_entity_poly.pdbx_strand_id
1 'polypeptide(L)'
;NKAETDKLLETIRAYAVTDAVKSVTCAEPEVYNEKGETHIVLMHYGCKRNIVRCLVRRGCKVTVMPAFATAEQVKALNPDGIMLSNGPGDPAEPVEVIENLKHIFELGIPTFGICLGHQLSALAAGAKTMKLKYGHRGANQPVTDFESGRTFITSQNHGLSLIHI
;
A
#
# COMPACT_ATOMS: atom_id res chain seq x y z
N ASN A 1 -0.79 20.30 -35.92
CA ASN A 1 -0.12 19.78 -37.12
C ASN A 1 0.61 18.48 -36.75
N LYS A 2 1.05 17.70 -37.76
CA LYS A 2 1.64 16.37 -37.51
C LYS A 2 2.85 16.42 -36.55
N ALA A 3 3.71 17.42 -36.70
CA ALA A 3 4.89 17.57 -35.85
C ALA A 3 4.55 17.88 -34.37
N GLU A 4 3.49 18.63 -34.12
CA GLU A 4 2.97 18.87 -32.75
C GLU A 4 2.37 17.61 -32.15
N THR A 5 1.66 16.82 -32.98
CA THR A 5 1.09 15.55 -32.52
C THR A 5 2.20 14.56 -32.18
N ASP A 6 3.23 14.44 -33.02
CA ASP A 6 4.37 13.56 -32.79
C ASP A 6 5.12 13.96 -31.50
N LYS A 7 5.37 15.24 -31.27
CA LYS A 7 5.98 15.75 -30.04
C LYS A 7 5.14 15.47 -28.80
N LEU A 8 3.81 15.64 -28.89
CA LEU A 8 2.90 15.29 -27.80
C LEU A 8 2.92 13.79 -27.51
N LEU A 9 2.94 12.95 -28.54
CA LEU A 9 3.05 11.50 -28.38
C LEU A 9 4.36 11.08 -27.72
N GLU A 10 5.47 11.71 -28.06
CA GLU A 10 6.77 11.48 -27.40
C GLU A 10 6.69 11.86 -25.91
N THR A 11 6.13 13.04 -25.60
CA THR A 11 5.94 13.48 -24.21
C THR A 11 5.07 12.51 -23.41
N ILE A 12 3.96 12.04 -23.99
CA ILE A 12 3.07 11.07 -23.35
C ILE A 12 3.76 9.71 -23.13
N ARG A 13 4.54 9.25 -24.11
CA ARG A 13 5.28 7.99 -24.00
C ARG A 13 6.42 8.05 -22.99
N ALA A 14 7.05 9.20 -22.84
CA ALA A 14 8.12 9.44 -21.87
C ALA A 14 7.60 9.71 -20.45
N TYR A 15 6.29 9.99 -20.30
CA TYR A 15 5.72 10.30 -19.01
C TYR A 15 5.72 9.07 -18.09
N ALA A 16 6.37 9.19 -16.96
CA ALA A 16 6.35 8.22 -15.87
C ALA A 16 6.04 8.95 -14.55
N VAL A 17 5.25 8.32 -13.71
CA VAL A 17 5.04 8.80 -12.33
C VAL A 17 6.16 8.23 -11.49
N THR A 18 7.05 9.10 -11.01
CA THR A 18 8.17 8.75 -10.14
C THR A 18 7.97 9.31 -8.75
N ASP A 19 8.62 8.73 -7.74
CA ASP A 19 8.54 9.17 -6.34
C ASP A 19 7.10 9.29 -5.79
N ALA A 20 6.19 8.48 -6.32
CA ALA A 20 4.77 8.61 -6.02
C ALA A 20 4.47 8.47 -4.51
N VAL A 21 5.03 7.47 -3.84
CA VAL A 21 4.88 7.27 -2.40
C VAL A 21 5.50 8.41 -1.60
N LYS A 22 6.70 8.84 -1.98
CA LYS A 22 7.43 9.94 -1.34
C LYS A 22 6.67 11.27 -1.41
N SER A 23 5.97 11.52 -2.52
CA SER A 23 5.21 12.76 -2.73
C SER A 23 3.93 12.85 -1.90
N VAL A 24 3.40 11.74 -1.39
CA VAL A 24 2.10 11.67 -0.70
C VAL A 24 2.18 11.19 0.76
N THR A 25 3.33 10.69 1.20
CA THR A 25 3.51 10.24 2.59
C THR A 25 3.46 11.43 3.57
N CYS A 26 3.11 11.19 4.82
CA CYS A 26 3.21 12.21 5.86
C CYS A 26 4.68 12.52 6.17
N ALA A 27 4.95 13.76 6.58
CA ALA A 27 6.30 14.17 6.97
C ALA A 27 6.66 13.69 8.38
N GLU A 28 5.68 13.72 9.29
CA GLU A 28 5.84 13.39 10.71
C GLU A 28 4.80 12.38 11.14
N PRO A 29 5.05 11.60 12.20
CA PRO A 29 4.05 10.72 12.79
C PRO A 29 2.82 11.47 13.32
N GLU A 30 1.64 10.89 13.12
CA GLU A 30 0.38 11.42 13.63
C GLU A 30 -0.32 10.35 14.50
N VAL A 31 -0.86 10.75 15.65
CA VAL A 31 -1.56 9.83 16.57
C VAL A 31 -3.05 10.15 16.62
N TYR A 32 -3.86 9.12 16.48
CA TYR A 32 -5.33 9.18 16.57
C TYR A 32 -5.82 8.25 17.66
N ASN A 33 -6.82 8.70 18.43
CA ASN A 33 -7.44 7.94 19.53
C ASN A 33 -6.41 7.36 20.52
N GLU A 34 -5.67 8.24 21.20
CA GLU A 34 -4.59 7.87 22.14
C GLU A 34 -5.02 6.88 23.23
N LYS A 35 -6.32 6.86 23.59
CA LYS A 35 -6.90 5.99 24.62
C LYS A 35 -7.37 4.63 24.09
N GLY A 36 -7.14 4.34 22.83
CA GLY A 36 -7.49 3.05 22.23
C GLY A 36 -6.70 1.90 22.87
N GLU A 37 -7.37 0.77 23.10
CA GLU A 37 -6.77 -0.39 23.76
C GLU A 37 -5.81 -1.14 22.82
N THR A 38 -6.16 -1.27 21.53
CA THR A 38 -5.34 -1.92 20.51
C THR A 38 -4.55 -0.89 19.74
N HIS A 39 -3.25 -0.97 19.76
CA HIS A 39 -2.36 -0.02 19.07
C HIS A 39 -1.99 -0.52 17.67
N ILE A 40 -2.43 0.19 16.64
CA ILE A 40 -2.10 -0.07 15.24
C ILE A 40 -1.13 0.99 14.74
N VAL A 41 0.02 0.56 14.25
CA VAL A 41 0.91 1.40 13.43
C VAL A 41 0.47 1.31 11.97
N LEU A 42 0.16 2.46 11.36
CA LEU A 42 -0.25 2.56 9.98
C LEU A 42 0.87 3.21 9.15
N MET A 43 1.44 2.46 8.22
CA MET A 43 2.44 2.96 7.27
C MET A 43 1.74 3.74 6.15
N HIS A 44 2.09 5.01 5.99
CA HIS A 44 1.40 5.96 5.11
C HIS A 44 1.99 5.98 3.70
N TYR A 45 1.51 5.14 2.81
CA TYR A 45 1.91 5.11 1.39
C TYR A 45 1.03 5.99 0.48
N GLY A 46 0.18 6.83 1.04
CA GLY A 46 -0.88 7.59 0.35
C GLY A 46 -2.27 7.22 0.90
N CYS A 47 -2.36 7.10 2.20
CA CYS A 47 -3.48 6.54 2.94
C CYS A 47 -4.80 7.29 2.69
N LYS A 48 -5.85 6.57 2.34
CA LYS A 48 -7.20 7.11 2.41
C LYS A 48 -7.61 7.31 3.87
N ARG A 49 -7.96 8.54 4.25
CA ARG A 49 -8.36 8.90 5.63
C ARG A 49 -9.41 7.97 6.24
N ASN A 50 -10.23 7.32 5.40
CA ASN A 50 -11.25 6.41 5.90
C ASN A 50 -10.66 5.13 6.53
N ILE A 51 -9.46 4.72 6.16
CA ILE A 51 -8.76 3.58 6.80
C ILE A 51 -8.52 3.92 8.27
N VAL A 52 -7.91 5.08 8.56
CA VAL A 52 -7.70 5.57 9.93
C VAL A 52 -9.02 5.67 10.70
N ARG A 53 -10.05 6.28 10.07
CA ARG A 53 -11.38 6.41 10.69
C ARG A 53 -12.00 5.04 11.03
N CYS A 54 -11.83 4.05 10.18
CA CYS A 54 -12.37 2.70 10.43
C CYS A 54 -11.67 2.00 11.60
N LEU A 55 -10.37 2.18 11.76
CA LEU A 55 -9.61 1.66 12.89
C LEU A 55 -10.01 2.37 14.18
N VAL A 56 -10.06 3.70 14.18
CA VAL A 56 -10.48 4.51 15.34
C VAL A 56 -11.91 4.17 15.79
N ARG A 57 -12.85 3.99 14.85
CA ARG A 57 -14.23 3.56 15.18
C ARG A 57 -14.29 2.18 15.85
N ARG A 58 -13.28 1.34 15.66
CA ARG A 58 -13.14 0.03 16.30
C ARG A 58 -12.40 0.08 17.63
N GLY A 59 -12.14 1.29 18.15
CA GLY A 59 -11.47 1.49 19.44
C GLY A 59 -9.94 1.44 19.34
N CYS A 60 -9.35 1.33 18.15
CA CYS A 60 -7.90 1.28 18.04
C CYS A 60 -7.27 2.66 18.27
N LYS A 61 -6.15 2.69 18.98
CA LYS A 61 -5.14 3.75 18.88
C LYS A 61 -4.42 3.57 17.54
N VAL A 62 -4.29 4.61 16.74
CA VAL A 62 -3.60 4.54 15.44
C VAL A 62 -2.46 5.54 15.43
N THR A 63 -1.24 5.04 15.24
CA THR A 63 -0.08 5.88 14.93
C THR A 63 0.21 5.77 13.45
N VAL A 64 -0.01 6.84 12.71
CA VAL A 64 0.32 6.95 11.30
C VAL A 64 1.80 7.31 11.20
N MET A 65 2.57 6.49 10.49
CA MET A 65 4.01 6.67 10.30
C MET A 65 4.35 7.00 8.84
N PRO A 66 5.39 7.80 8.60
CA PRO A 66 5.91 8.00 7.24
C PRO A 66 6.25 6.66 6.56
N ALA A 67 6.14 6.63 5.23
CA ALA A 67 6.41 5.44 4.41
C ALA A 67 7.81 4.84 4.62
N PHE A 68 8.78 5.68 4.92
CA PHE A 68 10.20 5.33 5.05
C PHE A 68 10.63 5.07 6.50
N ALA A 69 9.68 4.99 7.44
CA ALA A 69 10.00 4.64 8.83
C ALA A 69 10.63 3.25 8.92
N THR A 70 11.67 3.13 9.75
CA THR A 70 12.42 1.88 9.91
C THR A 70 11.72 0.90 10.84
N ALA A 71 12.15 -0.37 10.81
CA ALA A 71 11.65 -1.39 11.72
C ALA A 71 11.89 -1.04 13.20
N GLU A 72 13.02 -0.40 13.52
CA GLU A 72 13.33 0.07 14.88
C GLU A 72 12.35 1.14 15.35
N GLN A 73 12.00 2.09 14.47
CA GLN A 73 11.03 3.12 14.78
C GLN A 73 9.63 2.53 15.02
N VAL A 74 9.22 1.55 14.20
CA VAL A 74 7.96 0.83 14.36
C VAL A 74 7.96 0.01 15.67
N LYS A 75 9.05 -0.73 15.94
CA LYS A 75 9.23 -1.54 17.15
C LYS A 75 9.16 -0.70 18.42
N ALA A 76 9.77 0.50 18.40
CA ALA A 76 9.78 1.42 19.55
C ALA A 76 8.36 1.87 19.98
N LEU A 77 7.39 1.82 19.08
CA LEU A 77 5.99 2.12 19.36
C LEU A 77 5.24 0.96 20.01
N ASN A 78 5.83 -0.25 20.06
CA ASN A 78 5.25 -1.47 20.60
C ASN A 78 3.80 -1.71 20.13
N PRO A 79 3.52 -1.80 18.82
CA PRO A 79 2.16 -1.96 18.31
C PRO A 79 1.67 -3.40 18.43
N ASP A 80 0.35 -3.57 18.55
CA ASP A 80 -0.33 -4.86 18.48
C ASP A 80 -0.50 -5.36 17.03
N GLY A 81 -0.46 -4.43 16.07
CA GLY A 81 -0.59 -4.75 14.65
C GLY A 81 -0.09 -3.63 13.73
N ILE A 82 0.19 -4.00 12.49
CA ILE A 82 0.68 -3.08 11.48
C ILE A 82 -0.31 -3.07 10.30
N MET A 83 -0.69 -1.87 9.87
CA MET A 83 -1.51 -1.64 8.69
C MET A 83 -0.67 -0.98 7.60
N LEU A 84 -0.56 -1.60 6.45
CA LEU A 84 0.09 -1.05 5.26
C LEU A 84 -1.00 -0.44 4.37
N SER A 85 -0.97 0.87 4.20
CA SER A 85 -2.05 1.59 3.52
C SER A 85 -2.05 1.36 2.00
N ASN A 86 -3.13 1.75 1.37
CA ASN A 86 -3.14 1.97 -0.08
C ASN A 86 -2.21 3.12 -0.46
N GLY A 87 -1.88 3.24 -1.74
CA GLY A 87 -1.08 4.33 -2.27
C GLY A 87 -1.02 4.35 -3.80
N PRO A 88 -0.41 5.38 -4.38
CA PRO A 88 -0.19 5.51 -5.81
C PRO A 88 1.13 4.86 -6.25
N GLY A 89 1.30 4.76 -7.58
CA GLY A 89 2.58 4.42 -8.20
C GLY A 89 2.77 2.93 -8.46
N ASP A 90 3.97 2.61 -8.90
CA ASP A 90 4.44 1.23 -9.10
C ASP A 90 5.01 0.70 -7.78
N PRO A 91 4.52 -0.45 -7.26
CA PRO A 91 5.02 -1.02 -6.01
C PRO A 91 6.51 -1.41 -6.07
N ALA A 92 7.09 -1.60 -7.25
CA ALA A 92 8.50 -1.93 -7.40
C ALA A 92 9.43 -0.70 -7.30
N GLU A 93 8.86 0.53 -7.38
CA GLU A 93 9.65 1.76 -7.37
C GLU A 93 10.26 2.10 -5.99
N PRO A 94 9.51 2.07 -4.87
CA PRO A 94 10.03 2.44 -3.56
C PRO A 94 10.87 1.31 -2.94
N VAL A 95 12.04 1.02 -3.51
CA VAL A 95 12.93 -0.08 -3.08
C VAL A 95 13.25 0.00 -1.59
N GLU A 96 13.52 1.19 -1.06
CA GLU A 96 13.79 1.41 0.37
C GLU A 96 12.61 0.97 1.26
N VAL A 97 11.37 1.24 0.82
CA VAL A 97 10.18 0.79 1.55
C VAL A 97 10.08 -0.73 1.57
N ILE A 98 10.40 -1.39 0.44
CA ILE A 98 10.40 -2.86 0.35
C ILE A 98 11.44 -3.46 1.29
N GLU A 99 12.65 -2.90 1.33
CA GLU A 99 13.70 -3.38 2.25
C GLU A 99 13.31 -3.15 3.72
N ASN A 100 12.78 -1.98 4.07
CA ASN A 100 12.28 -1.72 5.42
C ASN A 100 11.15 -2.69 5.81
N LEU A 101 10.26 -3.07 4.88
CA LEU A 101 9.21 -4.04 5.14
C LEU A 101 9.74 -5.44 5.45
N LYS A 102 10.83 -5.88 4.84
CA LYS A 102 11.46 -7.15 5.20
C LYS A 102 11.83 -7.18 6.68
N HIS A 103 12.48 -6.13 7.17
CA HIS A 103 12.84 -6.01 8.58
C HIS A 103 11.63 -5.81 9.50
N ILE A 104 10.59 -5.13 9.03
CA ILE A 104 9.32 -5.01 9.79
C ILE A 104 8.66 -6.38 9.96
N PHE A 105 8.68 -7.24 8.95
CA PHE A 105 8.12 -8.60 9.04
C PHE A 105 8.89 -9.50 10.01
N GLU A 106 10.21 -9.30 10.15
CA GLU A 106 11.04 -10.01 11.14
C GLU A 106 10.62 -9.71 12.59
N LEU A 107 9.90 -8.62 12.84
CA LEU A 107 9.35 -8.31 14.17
C LEU A 107 8.25 -9.29 14.61
N GLY A 108 7.67 -10.07 13.70
CA GLY A 108 6.60 -11.04 13.99
C GLY A 108 5.27 -10.40 14.38
N ILE A 109 5.08 -9.11 14.12
CA ILE A 109 3.84 -8.38 14.44
C ILE A 109 2.80 -8.64 13.35
N PRO A 110 1.53 -8.96 13.70
CA PRO A 110 0.47 -9.15 12.70
C PRO A 110 0.38 -7.97 11.75
N THR A 111 0.47 -8.22 10.45
CA THR A 111 0.52 -7.17 9.43
C THR A 111 -0.56 -7.41 8.38
N PHE A 112 -1.26 -6.34 8.00
CA PHE A 112 -2.29 -6.36 6.95
C PHE A 112 -2.07 -5.24 5.94
N GLY A 113 -2.13 -5.57 4.64
CA GLY A 113 -1.90 -4.64 3.54
C GLY A 113 -3.14 -4.40 2.68
N ILE A 114 -3.36 -3.15 2.27
CA ILE A 114 -4.44 -2.75 1.36
C ILE A 114 -3.84 -2.23 0.05
N CYS A 115 -4.23 -2.80 -1.09
CA CYS A 115 -3.84 -2.36 -2.44
C CYS A 115 -2.30 -2.29 -2.56
N LEU A 116 -1.71 -1.08 -2.64
CA LEU A 116 -0.26 -0.90 -2.68
C LEU A 116 0.44 -1.58 -1.51
N GLY A 117 -0.08 -1.46 -0.28
CA GLY A 117 0.49 -2.13 0.90
C GLY A 117 0.52 -3.65 0.77
N HIS A 118 -0.51 -4.27 0.16
CA HIS A 118 -0.51 -5.69 -0.15
C HIS A 118 0.55 -6.06 -1.20
N GLN A 119 0.68 -5.24 -2.26
CA GLN A 119 1.69 -5.47 -3.30
C GLN A 119 3.12 -5.33 -2.77
N LEU A 120 3.38 -4.30 -1.93
CA LEU A 120 4.67 -4.11 -1.25
C LEU A 120 5.00 -5.29 -0.32
N SER A 121 3.99 -5.80 0.41
CA SER A 121 4.17 -6.99 1.26
C SER A 121 4.60 -8.20 0.45
N ALA A 122 3.97 -8.43 -0.69
CA ALA A 122 4.31 -9.54 -1.56
C ALA A 122 5.72 -9.39 -2.16
N LEU A 123 6.11 -8.18 -2.58
CA LEU A 123 7.48 -7.91 -3.05
C LEU A 123 8.51 -8.13 -1.94
N ALA A 124 8.25 -7.68 -0.71
CA ALA A 124 9.10 -7.93 0.44
C ALA A 124 9.23 -9.43 0.76
N ALA A 125 8.20 -10.22 0.51
CA ALA A 125 8.21 -11.68 0.62
C ALA A 125 8.86 -12.39 -0.59
N GLY A 126 9.38 -11.67 -1.59
CA GLY A 126 10.09 -12.21 -2.74
C GLY A 126 9.20 -12.48 -3.98
N ALA A 127 7.92 -12.14 -3.93
CA ALA A 127 7.04 -12.19 -5.10
C ALA A 127 7.41 -11.14 -6.15
N LYS A 128 6.77 -11.21 -7.31
CA LYS A 128 6.95 -10.25 -8.41
C LYS A 128 5.62 -9.62 -8.78
N THR A 129 5.68 -8.41 -9.31
CA THR A 129 4.53 -7.73 -9.90
C THR A 129 4.62 -7.69 -11.41
N MET A 130 3.46 -7.68 -12.07
CA MET A 130 3.34 -7.58 -13.51
C MET A 130 2.26 -6.56 -13.88
N LYS A 131 2.55 -5.74 -14.88
CA LYS A 131 1.56 -4.82 -15.44
C LYS A 131 0.53 -5.60 -16.25
N LEU A 132 -0.74 -5.45 -15.88
CA LEU A 132 -1.85 -6.02 -16.63
C LEU A 132 -2.13 -5.19 -17.88
N LYS A 133 -2.53 -5.85 -18.98
CA LYS A 133 -2.85 -5.16 -20.24
C LYS A 133 -3.95 -4.11 -20.08
N TYR A 134 -4.98 -4.41 -19.29
CA TYR A 134 -6.15 -3.52 -19.06
C TYR A 134 -6.31 -3.14 -17.59
N GLY A 135 -5.79 -3.93 -16.67
CA GLY A 135 -6.03 -3.82 -15.23
C GLY A 135 -7.45 -4.25 -14.84
N HIS A 136 -7.74 -4.18 -13.55
CA HIS A 136 -9.08 -4.37 -13.01
C HIS A 136 -9.58 -3.03 -12.45
N ARG A 137 -10.62 -2.48 -13.06
CA ARG A 137 -11.21 -1.20 -12.66
C ARG A 137 -12.71 -1.30 -12.71
N GLY A 138 -13.36 -1.20 -11.53
CA GLY A 138 -14.81 -1.29 -11.40
C GLY A 138 -15.27 -1.98 -10.13
N ALA A 139 -16.58 -1.95 -9.91
CA ALA A 139 -17.24 -2.55 -8.74
C ALA A 139 -17.78 -3.97 -9.02
N ASN A 140 -17.34 -4.62 -10.08
CA ASN A 140 -17.84 -5.89 -10.58
C ASN A 140 -16.74 -6.94 -10.80
N GLN A 141 -15.67 -6.88 -10.02
CA GLN A 141 -14.54 -7.79 -10.14
C GLN A 141 -14.74 -9.00 -9.24
N PRO A 142 -14.78 -10.23 -9.78
CA PRO A 142 -14.94 -11.43 -8.97
C PRO A 142 -13.64 -11.78 -8.25
N VAL A 143 -13.76 -12.21 -7.00
CA VAL A 143 -12.67 -12.79 -6.18
C VAL A 143 -13.17 -14.07 -5.56
N THR A 144 -12.43 -15.15 -5.73
CA THR A 144 -12.77 -16.46 -5.15
C THR A 144 -11.96 -16.68 -3.88
N ASP A 145 -12.66 -16.94 -2.80
CA ASP A 145 -12.07 -17.46 -1.57
C ASP A 145 -11.82 -18.97 -1.74
N PHE A 146 -10.57 -19.35 -1.72
CA PHE A 146 -10.17 -20.74 -1.97
C PHE A 146 -10.56 -21.70 -0.84
N GLU A 147 -10.67 -21.21 0.40
CA GLU A 147 -11.05 -22.06 1.54
C GLU A 147 -12.54 -22.42 1.47
N SER A 148 -13.40 -21.44 1.22
CA SER A 148 -14.85 -21.66 1.13
C SER A 148 -15.35 -22.02 -0.25
N GLY A 149 -14.55 -21.83 -1.31
CA GLY A 149 -14.93 -21.96 -2.72
C GLY A 149 -15.92 -20.89 -3.18
N ARG A 150 -16.21 -19.88 -2.37
CA ARG A 150 -17.18 -18.82 -2.70
C ARG A 150 -16.56 -17.71 -3.52
N THR A 151 -17.31 -17.21 -4.49
CA THR A 151 -16.92 -16.04 -5.28
C THR A 151 -17.70 -14.82 -4.79
N PHE A 152 -16.97 -13.76 -4.48
CA PHE A 152 -17.50 -12.47 -4.08
C PHE A 152 -17.26 -11.44 -5.17
N ILE A 153 -18.22 -10.53 -5.36
CA ILE A 153 -18.03 -9.38 -6.24
C ILE A 153 -17.40 -8.25 -5.44
N THR A 154 -16.27 -7.76 -5.94
CA THR A 154 -15.46 -6.74 -5.26
C THR A 154 -15.26 -5.51 -6.13
N SER A 155 -14.90 -4.40 -5.48
CA SER A 155 -14.45 -3.18 -6.17
C SER A 155 -12.92 -3.19 -6.24
N GLN A 156 -12.38 -3.11 -7.45
CA GLN A 156 -10.94 -3.06 -7.69
C GLN A 156 -10.57 -1.85 -8.54
N ASN A 157 -9.36 -1.33 -8.31
CA ASN A 157 -8.78 -0.27 -9.12
C ASN A 157 -7.26 -0.41 -9.12
N HIS A 158 -6.75 -1.30 -9.95
CA HIS A 158 -5.31 -1.53 -10.09
C HIS A 158 -4.94 -1.93 -11.52
N GLY A 159 -3.72 -1.57 -11.91
CA GLY A 159 -3.12 -1.94 -13.21
C GLY A 159 -1.96 -2.92 -13.09
N LEU A 160 -1.56 -3.26 -11.86
CA LEU A 160 -0.50 -4.22 -11.57
C LEU A 160 -1.07 -5.39 -10.77
N SER A 161 -0.59 -6.59 -11.02
CA SER A 161 -0.97 -7.82 -10.33
C SER A 161 0.27 -8.52 -9.80
N LEU A 162 0.08 -9.34 -8.78
CA LEU A 162 1.11 -10.23 -8.27
C LEU A 162 1.22 -11.45 -9.20
N ILE A 163 2.45 -11.86 -9.45
CA ILE A 163 2.77 -13.10 -10.15
C ILE A 163 3.82 -13.86 -9.35
N HIS A 164 3.63 -15.17 -9.23
CA HIS A 164 4.53 -16.10 -8.55
C HIS A 164 4.91 -15.65 -7.13
N ILE A 165 4.25 -16.23 -6.18
CA ILE A 165 4.68 -16.30 -4.79
C ILE A 165 5.40 -17.62 -4.58
#